data_682788348c978465216273a660c6ef16
#
_entry.id   682788348c978465216273a660c6ef16
#
_cell.length_a   1.000
_cell.length_b   1.000
_cell.length_c   1.000
_cell.angle_alpha   90.00
_cell.angle_beta   90.00
_cell.angle_gamma   90.00
#
_symmetry.space_group_name_H-M   'P 1'
#
loop_
_entity.id
_entity.type
_entity.pdbx_description
1 polymer ?
#
loop_
_entity_poly.entity_id
_entity_poly.type
_entity_poly.pdbx_seq_one_letter_code
_entity_poly.pdbx_strand_id
1 'polypeptide(L)'
;MDKHRNYYFLEMNTRLQVEHPVTEECTGVDLVRDMITVAAGNPLPYKQDDIEFSGAAIECRIYAEDPENNFIPSPGVITVREAPEGRNLRLDSAAYAGFEVSLHYDPMIAKLCCWGRTRASAISNMARALREYKILGIKTTIPFHQRVLTVSYTHLTLPTKA
;
A
#
# COMPACT_ATOMS: atom_id res chain seq x y z
N MET A 1 10.44 -11.67 -20.34
CA MET A 1 11.51 -12.67 -20.39
C MET A 1 11.08 -13.77 -21.36
N ASP A 2 11.92 -14.15 -22.30
CA ASP A 2 11.62 -15.22 -23.26
C ASP A 2 11.98 -16.61 -22.72
N LYS A 3 11.77 -17.69 -23.52
CA LYS A 3 12.09 -19.08 -23.18
C LYS A 3 13.58 -19.34 -22.94
N HIS A 4 14.46 -18.42 -23.38
CA HIS A 4 15.92 -18.50 -23.23
C HIS A 4 16.41 -17.63 -22.06
N ARG A 5 15.49 -17.06 -21.25
CA ARG A 5 15.76 -16.17 -20.12
C ARG A 5 16.37 -14.82 -20.51
N ASN A 6 16.22 -14.38 -21.76
CA ASN A 6 16.58 -13.01 -22.15
C ASN A 6 15.55 -12.02 -21.62
N TYR A 7 16.00 -10.84 -21.18
CA TYR A 7 15.11 -9.75 -20.79
C TYR A 7 15.04 -8.74 -21.93
N TYR A 8 13.89 -8.11 -22.01
CA TYR A 8 13.63 -7.03 -22.95
C TYR A 8 13.02 -5.89 -22.18
N PHE A 9 13.52 -4.66 -22.45
CA PHE A 9 12.89 -3.47 -21.91
C PHE A 9 11.51 -3.32 -22.56
N LEU A 10 10.50 -3.10 -21.74
CA LEU A 10 9.13 -2.90 -22.19
C LEU A 10 8.73 -1.44 -22.03
N GLU A 11 8.70 -0.96 -20.80
CA GLU A 11 8.32 0.40 -20.45
C GLU A 11 8.89 0.81 -19.10
N MET A 12 8.81 2.10 -18.81
CA MET A 12 9.07 2.66 -17.48
C MET A 12 7.92 3.58 -17.09
N ASN A 13 7.39 3.40 -15.89
CA ASN A 13 6.40 4.29 -15.32
C ASN A 13 7.11 5.55 -14.77
N THR A 14 7.22 6.58 -15.62
CA THR A 14 7.90 7.85 -15.27
C THR A 14 7.01 8.78 -14.43
N ARG A 15 6.40 8.26 -13.39
CA ARG A 15 5.51 8.96 -12.46
C ARG A 15 5.63 8.37 -11.07
N LEU A 16 5.11 9.08 -10.07
CA LEU A 16 4.94 8.53 -8.74
C LEU A 16 4.03 7.29 -8.79
N GLN A 17 4.47 6.22 -8.14
CA GLN A 17 3.69 4.98 -8.07
C GLN A 17 2.83 4.95 -6.80
N VAL A 18 1.74 4.17 -6.84
CA VAL A 18 0.83 4.04 -5.70
C VAL A 18 1.57 3.53 -4.48
N GLU A 19 2.51 2.59 -4.67
CA GLU A 19 3.29 1.90 -3.66
C GLU A 19 4.52 2.67 -3.14
N HIS A 20 4.72 3.95 -3.52
CA HIS A 20 5.84 4.77 -3.02
C HIS A 20 5.97 4.80 -1.48
N PRO A 21 4.87 4.71 -0.69
CA PRO A 21 4.99 4.71 0.77
C PRO A 21 5.86 3.59 1.32
N VAL A 22 5.92 2.43 0.67
CA VAL A 22 6.78 1.31 1.09
C VAL A 22 8.26 1.72 1.03
N THR A 23 8.67 2.41 -0.02
CA THR A 23 10.03 2.93 -0.16
C THR A 23 10.30 4.02 0.88
N GLU A 24 9.38 4.96 1.04
CA GLU A 24 9.52 6.06 2.00
C GLU A 24 9.65 5.56 3.45
N GLU A 25 8.83 4.58 3.85
CA GLU A 25 8.89 3.96 5.19
C GLU A 25 10.21 3.19 5.44
N CYS A 26 10.81 2.60 4.40
CA CYS A 26 12.06 1.86 4.53
C CYS A 26 13.32 2.72 4.40
N THR A 27 13.24 3.90 3.78
CA THR A 27 14.42 4.74 3.50
C THR A 27 14.42 6.07 4.25
N GLY A 28 13.24 6.51 4.72
CA GLY A 28 13.07 7.84 5.31
C GLY A 28 13.06 8.98 4.29
N VAL A 29 13.07 8.68 2.98
CA VAL A 29 13.01 9.67 1.89
C VAL A 29 11.56 10.10 1.67
N ASP A 30 11.32 11.38 1.41
CA ASP A 30 10.03 11.93 1.00
C ASP A 30 10.02 12.13 -0.53
N LEU A 31 9.58 11.11 -1.25
CA LEU A 31 9.61 11.09 -2.71
C LEU A 31 8.75 12.19 -3.33
N VAL A 32 7.61 12.52 -2.73
CA VAL A 32 6.71 13.57 -3.24
C VAL A 32 7.38 14.94 -3.14
N ARG A 33 7.95 15.27 -1.99
CA ARG A 33 8.70 16.51 -1.80
C ARG A 33 9.89 16.60 -2.75
N ASP A 34 10.61 15.51 -2.90
CA ASP A 34 11.80 15.46 -3.74
C ASP A 34 11.45 15.61 -5.23
N MET A 35 10.34 15.04 -5.67
CA MET A 35 9.79 15.28 -7.02
C MET A 35 9.47 16.76 -7.25
N ILE A 36 8.86 17.43 -6.29
CA ILE A 36 8.57 18.87 -6.36
C ILE A 36 9.87 19.68 -6.37
N THR A 37 10.84 19.31 -5.53
CA THR A 37 12.17 19.94 -5.46
C THR A 37 12.90 19.87 -6.80
N VAL A 38 12.93 18.70 -7.43
CA VAL A 38 13.55 18.50 -8.74
C VAL A 38 12.79 19.25 -9.84
N ALA A 39 11.45 19.23 -9.80
CA ALA A 39 10.62 19.97 -10.76
C ALA A 39 10.83 21.49 -10.66
N ALA A 40 11.20 22.01 -9.48
CA ALA A 40 11.59 23.39 -9.26
C ALA A 40 13.03 23.72 -9.72
N GLY A 41 13.76 22.76 -10.31
CA GLY A 41 15.12 22.91 -10.82
C GLY A 41 16.23 22.75 -9.78
N ASN A 42 15.91 22.28 -8.59
CA ASN A 42 16.90 22.03 -7.54
C ASN A 42 17.42 20.58 -7.59
N PRO A 43 18.68 20.34 -7.20
CA PRO A 43 19.20 18.98 -7.07
C PRO A 43 18.55 18.24 -5.87
N LEU A 44 18.64 16.90 -5.88
CA LEU A 44 18.32 16.10 -4.70
C LEU A 44 19.28 16.46 -3.54
N PRO A 45 18.77 16.47 -2.29
CA PRO A 45 19.58 16.83 -1.11
C PRO A 45 20.54 15.72 -0.64
N TYR A 46 20.55 14.58 -1.31
CA TYR A 46 21.34 13.38 -0.98
C TYR A 46 21.85 12.69 -2.24
N LYS A 47 22.82 11.81 -2.10
CA LYS A 47 23.35 10.93 -3.14
C LYS A 47 22.81 9.51 -2.97
N GLN A 48 23.04 8.65 -3.97
CA GLN A 48 22.60 7.25 -3.93
C GLN A 48 23.18 6.50 -2.71
N ASP A 49 24.42 6.74 -2.36
CA ASP A 49 25.10 6.07 -1.25
C ASP A 49 24.61 6.52 0.14
N ASP A 50 23.86 7.63 0.22
CA ASP A 50 23.25 8.11 1.45
C ASP A 50 21.93 7.39 1.76
N ILE A 51 21.40 6.58 0.82
CA ILE A 51 20.13 5.87 0.95
C ILE A 51 20.36 4.51 1.59
N GLU A 52 19.88 4.35 2.81
CA GLU A 52 19.92 3.09 3.55
C GLU A 52 18.53 2.50 3.70
N PHE A 53 18.39 1.17 3.48
CA PHE A 53 17.16 0.45 3.75
C PHE A 53 17.13 -0.01 5.20
N SER A 54 16.07 0.36 5.92
CA SER A 54 15.83 -0.03 7.30
C SER A 54 14.50 -0.76 7.47
N GLY A 55 14.55 -1.93 8.07
CA GLY A 55 13.35 -2.72 8.38
C GLY A 55 12.64 -3.29 7.15
N ALA A 56 11.33 -3.37 7.24
CA ALA A 56 10.44 -3.82 6.19
C ALA A 56 9.10 -3.08 6.27
N ALA A 57 8.50 -2.78 5.13
CA ALA A 57 7.17 -2.19 5.04
C ALA A 57 6.24 -3.06 4.20
N ILE A 58 4.94 -2.98 4.50
CA ILE A 58 3.87 -3.64 3.76
C ILE A 58 2.80 -2.59 3.50
N GLU A 59 2.30 -2.54 2.27
CA GLU A 59 1.14 -1.74 1.90
C GLU A 59 -0.05 -2.64 1.58
N CYS A 60 -1.22 -2.30 2.12
CA CYS A 60 -2.51 -2.83 1.71
C CYS A 60 -3.34 -1.71 1.09
N ARG A 61 -3.70 -1.87 -0.17
CA ARG A 61 -4.64 -0.97 -0.85
C ARG A 61 -6.05 -1.35 -0.46
N ILE A 62 -6.78 -0.42 0.13
CA ILE A 62 -8.16 -0.63 0.55
C ILE A 62 -9.08 -0.15 -0.55
N TYR A 63 -9.77 -1.08 -1.17
CA TYR A 63 -10.73 -0.83 -2.24
C TYR A 63 -12.17 -0.98 -1.73
N ALA A 64 -13.08 -0.20 -2.29
CA ALA A 64 -14.52 -0.35 -2.13
C ALA A 64 -15.02 -1.45 -3.07
N GLU A 65 -14.72 -2.70 -2.72
CA GLU A 65 -15.02 -3.91 -3.50
C GLU A 65 -15.50 -5.03 -2.58
N ASP A 66 -16.30 -5.94 -3.13
CA ASP A 66 -16.79 -7.13 -2.42
C ASP A 66 -15.93 -8.37 -2.74
N PRO A 67 -14.99 -8.77 -1.84
CA PRO A 67 -14.14 -9.93 -2.06
C PRO A 67 -14.88 -11.28 -2.12
N GLU A 68 -16.10 -11.34 -1.58
CA GLU A 68 -16.91 -12.56 -1.59
C GLU A 68 -17.69 -12.72 -2.89
N ASN A 69 -17.75 -11.62 -3.68
CA ASN A 69 -18.45 -11.59 -4.95
C ASN A 69 -17.51 -11.13 -6.09
N ASN A 70 -16.40 -11.84 -6.28
CA ASN A 70 -15.39 -11.60 -7.33
C ASN A 70 -14.86 -10.15 -7.40
N PHE A 71 -14.75 -9.48 -6.26
CA PHE A 71 -14.24 -8.11 -6.18
C PHE A 71 -15.03 -7.11 -7.04
N ILE A 72 -16.34 -7.31 -7.19
CA ILE A 72 -17.18 -6.31 -7.85
C ILE A 72 -17.11 -4.98 -7.06
N PRO A 73 -17.15 -3.82 -7.73
CA PRO A 73 -17.23 -2.53 -7.06
C PRO A 73 -18.40 -2.45 -6.10
N SER A 74 -18.20 -1.86 -4.95
CA SER A 74 -19.22 -1.62 -3.92
C SER A 74 -19.42 -0.12 -3.71
N PRO A 75 -20.14 0.57 -4.60
CA PRO A 75 -20.46 1.99 -4.46
C PRO A 75 -21.39 2.22 -3.29
N GLY A 76 -21.43 3.44 -2.77
CA GLY A 76 -22.33 3.82 -1.69
C GLY A 76 -21.70 4.84 -0.75
N VAL A 77 -22.42 5.17 0.31
CA VAL A 77 -21.99 6.15 1.30
C VAL A 77 -21.31 5.45 2.47
N ILE A 78 -20.10 5.88 2.81
CA ILE A 78 -19.41 5.44 4.03
C ILE A 78 -20.14 6.04 5.24
N THR A 79 -20.79 5.20 6.03
CA THR A 79 -21.56 5.65 7.21
C THR A 79 -20.70 5.77 8.47
N VAL A 80 -19.68 4.90 8.59
CA VAL A 80 -18.72 4.91 9.70
C VAL A 80 -17.32 4.72 9.14
N ARG A 81 -16.36 5.48 9.63
CA ARG A 81 -14.94 5.29 9.38
C ARG A 81 -14.15 5.50 10.68
N GLU A 82 -13.62 4.42 11.20
CA GLU A 82 -12.69 4.42 12.33
C GLU A 82 -11.31 4.02 11.79
N ALA A 83 -10.40 4.98 11.72
CA ALA A 83 -9.05 4.75 11.21
C ALA A 83 -8.20 4.03 12.26
N PRO A 84 -7.31 3.11 11.85
CA PRO A 84 -6.33 2.57 12.78
C PRO A 84 -5.30 3.65 13.13
N GLU A 85 -4.82 3.63 14.35
CA GLU A 85 -3.83 4.57 14.86
C GLU A 85 -2.64 3.83 15.46
N GLY A 86 -1.55 4.56 15.68
CA GLY A 86 -0.40 4.03 16.38
C GLY A 86 0.92 4.20 15.65
N ARG A 87 1.97 3.73 16.31
CA ARG A 87 3.35 3.83 15.80
C ARG A 87 3.56 2.87 14.63
N ASN A 88 4.40 3.29 13.68
CA ASN A 88 4.79 2.51 12.49
C ASN A 88 3.62 2.22 11.55
N LEU A 89 2.65 3.10 11.52
CA LEU A 89 1.47 3.05 10.67
C LEU A 89 1.31 4.36 9.93
N ARG A 90 1.09 4.26 8.63
CA ARG A 90 0.72 5.38 7.76
C ARG A 90 -0.56 5.03 7.03
N LEU A 91 -1.51 5.94 7.05
CA LEU A 91 -2.78 5.81 6.34
C LEU A 91 -2.97 7.02 5.41
N ASP A 92 -2.83 6.79 4.12
CA ASP A 92 -3.12 7.78 3.08
C ASP A 92 -4.56 7.55 2.60
N SER A 93 -5.48 8.47 2.93
CA SER A 93 -6.89 8.33 2.59
C SER A 93 -7.57 9.69 2.48
N ALA A 94 -8.43 9.85 1.46
CA ALA A 94 -9.35 10.99 1.32
C ALA A 94 -10.77 10.64 1.80
N ALA A 95 -11.05 9.38 2.15
CA ALA A 95 -12.37 8.94 2.58
C ALA A 95 -12.67 9.39 4.02
N TYR A 96 -13.94 9.71 4.29
CA TYR A 96 -14.46 10.12 5.60
C TYR A 96 -15.90 9.61 5.78
N ALA A 97 -16.45 9.68 6.97
CA ALA A 97 -17.86 9.35 7.18
C ALA A 97 -18.76 10.37 6.44
N GLY A 98 -19.64 9.87 5.57
CA GLY A 98 -20.42 10.67 4.62
C GLY A 98 -19.83 10.73 3.21
N PHE A 99 -18.62 10.22 2.97
CA PHE A 99 -18.03 10.15 1.64
C PHE A 99 -18.81 9.16 0.75
N GLU A 100 -19.18 9.60 -0.45
CA GLU A 100 -19.84 8.77 -1.45
C GLU A 100 -18.82 8.17 -2.42
N VAL A 101 -18.73 6.85 -2.43
CA VAL A 101 -17.90 6.11 -3.37
C VAL A 101 -18.64 5.94 -4.68
N SER A 102 -18.10 6.54 -5.74
CA SER A 102 -18.67 6.54 -7.09
C SER A 102 -18.22 5.30 -7.89
N LEU A 103 -19.07 4.87 -8.85
CA LEU A 103 -18.70 3.88 -9.87
C LEU A 103 -17.85 4.44 -11.02
N HIS A 104 -17.70 5.78 -11.09
CA HIS A 104 -17.05 6.45 -12.22
C HIS A 104 -15.55 6.66 -12.03
N TYR A 105 -15.02 6.36 -10.84
CA TYR A 105 -13.62 6.54 -10.48
C TYR A 105 -13.04 5.23 -9.91
N ASP A 106 -11.71 5.23 -9.73
CA ASP A 106 -11.01 4.11 -9.07
C ASP A 106 -11.63 3.87 -7.68
N PRO A 107 -12.00 2.61 -7.36
CA PRO A 107 -12.61 2.27 -6.08
C PRO A 107 -11.64 2.28 -4.90
N MET A 108 -10.36 2.63 -5.10
CA MET A 108 -9.38 2.72 -4.02
C MET A 108 -9.69 3.90 -3.09
N ILE A 109 -10.00 3.61 -1.83
CA ILE A 109 -10.40 4.61 -0.82
C ILE A 109 -9.29 4.91 0.19
N ALA A 110 -8.29 4.03 0.31
CA ALA A 110 -7.16 4.23 1.19
C ALA A 110 -5.97 3.36 0.81
N LYS A 111 -4.77 3.79 1.24
CA LYS A 111 -3.56 2.98 1.33
C LYS A 111 -3.15 2.89 2.79
N LEU A 112 -3.08 1.69 3.31
CA LEU A 112 -2.58 1.42 4.65
C LEU A 112 -1.17 0.84 4.52
N CYS A 113 -0.17 1.53 5.07
CA CYS A 113 1.21 1.09 5.10
C CYS A 113 1.66 0.87 6.54
N CYS A 114 2.33 -0.25 6.80
CA CYS A 114 2.89 -0.56 8.11
C CYS A 114 4.36 -0.94 7.98
N TRP A 115 5.18 -0.31 8.81
CA TRP A 115 6.59 -0.60 8.93
C TRP A 115 6.89 -1.48 10.15
N GLY A 116 7.99 -2.21 10.11
CA GLY A 116 8.54 -2.95 11.24
C GLY A 116 10.04 -3.18 11.10
N ARG A 117 10.72 -3.37 12.23
CA ARG A 117 12.18 -3.68 12.22
C ARG A 117 12.50 -4.97 11.45
N THR A 118 11.55 -5.87 11.34
CA THR A 118 11.62 -7.12 10.58
C THR A 118 10.35 -7.29 9.76
N ARG A 119 10.39 -8.13 8.72
CA ARG A 119 9.19 -8.49 7.95
C ARG A 119 8.08 -9.05 8.85
N ALA A 120 8.41 -9.88 9.83
CA ALA A 120 7.44 -10.44 10.77
C ALA A 120 6.75 -9.35 11.61
N SER A 121 7.50 -8.34 12.09
CA SER A 121 6.91 -7.23 12.81
C SER A 121 6.06 -6.32 11.92
N ALA A 122 6.43 -6.11 10.66
CA ALA A 122 5.60 -5.37 9.70
C ALA A 122 4.27 -6.09 9.43
N ILE A 123 4.30 -7.43 9.25
CA ILE A 123 3.10 -8.27 9.09
C ILE A 123 2.21 -8.17 10.35
N SER A 124 2.78 -8.28 11.54
CA SER A 124 2.03 -8.17 12.79
C SER A 124 1.37 -6.80 12.96
N ASN A 125 2.08 -5.71 12.64
CA ASN A 125 1.55 -4.35 12.67
C ASN A 125 0.41 -4.18 11.66
N MET A 126 0.56 -4.68 10.44
CA MET A 126 -0.49 -4.64 9.42
C MET A 126 -1.73 -5.44 9.85
N ALA A 127 -1.54 -6.65 10.38
CA ALA A 127 -2.65 -7.48 10.85
C ALA A 127 -3.43 -6.80 11.99
N ARG A 128 -2.75 -6.09 12.91
CA ARG A 128 -3.38 -5.28 13.96
C ARG A 128 -4.15 -4.12 13.33
N ALA A 129 -3.50 -3.33 12.48
CA ALA A 129 -4.10 -2.15 11.85
C ALA A 129 -5.36 -2.50 11.04
N LEU A 130 -5.36 -3.60 10.28
CA LEU A 130 -6.52 -4.06 9.53
C LEU A 130 -7.69 -4.51 10.44
N ARG A 131 -7.42 -5.03 11.66
CA ARG A 131 -8.49 -5.36 12.62
C ARG A 131 -9.12 -4.11 13.24
N GLU A 132 -8.34 -3.06 13.41
CA GLU A 132 -8.79 -1.77 13.96
C GLU A 132 -9.49 -0.91 12.90
N TYR A 133 -9.16 -1.11 11.62
CA TYR A 133 -9.74 -0.31 10.54
C TYR A 133 -11.18 -0.71 10.24
N LYS A 134 -12.12 0.16 10.58
CA LYS A 134 -13.54 -0.08 10.40
C LYS A 134 -14.14 0.90 9.40
N ILE A 135 -14.78 0.34 8.39
CA ILE A 135 -15.53 1.07 7.37
C ILE A 135 -16.89 0.39 7.22
N LEU A 136 -17.97 1.14 7.37
CA LEU A 136 -19.35 0.66 7.22
C LEU A 136 -20.07 1.47 6.15
N GLY A 137 -21.12 0.87 5.57
CA GLY A 137 -21.93 1.45 4.50
C GLY A 137 -21.59 0.90 3.12
N ILE A 138 -20.37 0.39 2.96
CA ILE A 138 -19.88 -0.25 1.74
C ILE A 138 -19.13 -1.54 2.08
N LYS A 139 -18.91 -2.40 1.08
CA LYS A 139 -17.96 -3.52 1.18
C LYS A 139 -16.55 -3.05 0.90
N THR A 140 -15.55 -3.68 1.53
CA THR A 140 -14.14 -3.34 1.32
C THR A 140 -13.26 -4.58 1.25
N THR A 141 -12.05 -4.43 0.72
CA THR A 141 -11.02 -5.49 0.67
C THR A 141 -10.35 -5.77 2.03
N ILE A 142 -10.71 -5.06 3.11
CA ILE A 142 -10.12 -5.29 4.45
C ILE A 142 -10.21 -6.77 4.89
N PRO A 143 -11.38 -7.45 4.83
CA PRO A 143 -11.47 -8.86 5.23
C PRO A 143 -10.60 -9.80 4.38
N PHE A 144 -10.43 -9.49 3.10
CA PHE A 144 -9.54 -10.23 2.22
C PHE A 144 -8.08 -10.10 2.66
N HIS A 145 -7.60 -8.88 2.91
CA HIS A 145 -6.24 -8.65 3.40
C HIS A 145 -5.98 -9.35 4.73
N GLN A 146 -6.95 -9.35 5.66
CA GLN A 146 -6.84 -10.08 6.92
C GLN A 146 -6.63 -11.59 6.69
N ARG A 147 -7.38 -12.19 5.75
CA ARG A 147 -7.20 -13.61 5.38
C ARG A 147 -5.84 -13.87 4.75
N VAL A 148 -5.41 -13.03 3.82
CA VAL A 148 -4.10 -13.17 3.16
C VAL A 148 -2.96 -13.17 4.19
N LEU A 149 -3.00 -12.31 5.19
CA LEU A 149 -1.96 -12.24 6.22
C LEU A 149 -1.94 -13.43 7.18
N THR A 150 -3.01 -14.24 7.24
CA THR A 150 -3.05 -15.46 8.08
C THR A 150 -2.52 -16.68 7.35
N VAL A 151 -2.34 -16.64 6.04
CA VAL A 151 -1.90 -17.79 5.24
C VAL A 151 -0.38 -17.94 5.35
N SER A 152 0.07 -19.11 5.77
CA SER A 152 1.49 -19.38 6.08
C SER A 152 2.45 -19.14 4.91
N TYR A 153 2.03 -19.39 3.66
CA TYR A 153 2.89 -19.15 2.49
C TYR A 153 3.10 -17.68 2.14
N THR A 154 2.25 -16.76 2.61
CA THR A 154 2.47 -15.31 2.41
C THR A 154 3.63 -14.78 3.25
N HIS A 155 4.03 -15.51 4.28
CA HIS A 155 5.16 -15.19 5.14
C HIS A 155 6.48 -15.74 4.61
N LEU A 156 6.40 -16.69 3.69
CA LEU A 156 7.56 -17.28 3.01
C LEU A 156 7.86 -16.49 1.75
N THR A 157 9.14 -16.33 1.44
CA THR A 157 9.54 -15.95 0.08
C THR A 157 9.00 -17.00 -0.87
N LEU A 158 8.30 -16.57 -1.93
CA LEU A 158 7.89 -17.50 -2.98
C LEU A 158 9.12 -18.29 -3.41
N PRO A 159 9.05 -19.63 -3.46
CA PRO A 159 10.16 -20.40 -3.98
C PRO A 159 10.37 -19.97 -5.42
N THR A 160 11.49 -19.33 -5.68
CA THR A 160 11.98 -19.13 -7.03
C THR A 160 12.17 -20.53 -7.58
N LYS A 161 11.23 -20.99 -8.41
CA LYS A 161 11.48 -22.19 -9.21
C LYS A 161 12.74 -21.92 -10.02
N ALA A 162 13.82 -22.64 -9.66
CA ALA A 162 15.04 -22.69 -10.43
C ALA A 162 14.77 -23.24 -11.84
#